data_dae79630ad7675852239157a9ce9f2cc
#
_entry.id   dae79630ad7675852239157a9ce9f2cc
#
_cell.length_a   1.000
_cell.length_b   1.000
_cell.length_c   1.000
_cell.angle_alpha   90.00
_cell.angle_beta   90.00
_cell.angle_gamma   90.00
#
_symmetry.space_group_name_H-M   'P 1'
#
loop_
_entity.id
_entity.type
_entity.pdbx_description
1 polymer ?
#
loop_
_entity_poly.entity_id
_entity_poly.type
_entity_poly.pdbx_seq_one_letter_code
_entity_poly.pdbx_strand_id
1 'polypeptide(L)'
;MFQLIVVILGIALVAALALASIFWGAEAFTEGSARAYYAQSINSAAQIEGAMQLYYQDHAKNPASQDMALLMELYSMKYLKDIPIGDWKVQPGSLYKPIEVQSVDNCRIMNRVAGYDISTVPSQYNGCPPCNGAAGTQQLTDAETFKGWPGCQFIP
;
A
#
# COMPACT_ATOMS: atom_id res chain seq x y z
N MET A 1 38.04 -20.08 37.72
CA MET A 1 38.34 -19.58 36.34
C MET A 1 37.38 -20.16 35.28
N PHE A 2 37.07 -21.46 35.32
CA PHE A 2 36.15 -22.06 34.35
C PHE A 2 34.72 -21.44 34.35
N GLN A 3 34.15 -21.16 35.52
CA GLN A 3 32.84 -20.53 35.63
C GLN A 3 32.76 -19.14 34.99
N LEU A 4 33.82 -18.36 35.09
CA LEU A 4 33.87 -17.02 34.52
C LEU A 4 33.88 -17.06 32.98
N ILE A 5 34.58 -18.02 32.41
CA ILE A 5 34.61 -18.26 30.93
C ILE A 5 33.22 -18.65 30.43
N VAL A 6 32.53 -19.53 31.13
CA VAL A 6 31.16 -19.96 30.73
C VAL A 6 30.17 -18.80 30.76
N VAL A 7 30.24 -17.93 31.76
CA VAL A 7 29.36 -16.75 31.86
C VAL A 7 29.64 -15.78 30.73
N ILE A 8 30.90 -15.49 30.41
CA ILE A 8 31.25 -14.59 29.29
C ILE A 8 30.78 -15.15 27.96
N LEU A 9 31.00 -16.46 27.74
CA LEU A 9 30.50 -17.10 26.52
C LEU A 9 28.96 -17.08 26.43
N GLY A 10 28.26 -17.27 27.55
CA GLY A 10 26.79 -17.18 27.60
C GLY A 10 26.27 -15.78 27.23
N ILE A 11 26.89 -14.73 27.80
CA ILE A 11 26.50 -13.34 27.47
C ILE A 11 26.79 -13.02 25.99
N ALA A 12 27.92 -13.44 25.46
CA ALA A 12 28.31 -13.21 24.08
C ALA A 12 27.31 -13.90 23.10
N LEU A 13 26.88 -15.13 23.43
CA LEU A 13 25.92 -15.88 22.61
C LEU A 13 24.53 -15.24 22.61
N VAL A 14 24.04 -14.79 23.77
CA VAL A 14 22.77 -14.08 23.88
C VAL A 14 22.81 -12.76 23.12
N ALA A 15 23.91 -12.00 23.23
CA ALA A 15 24.09 -10.76 22.48
C ALA A 15 24.08 -10.99 20.95
N ALA A 16 24.77 -12.03 20.49
CA ALA A 16 24.78 -12.40 19.07
C ALA A 16 23.37 -12.80 18.55
N LEU A 17 22.62 -13.59 19.33
CA LEU A 17 21.25 -13.97 18.99
C LEU A 17 20.30 -12.77 18.98
N ALA A 18 20.45 -11.82 19.93
CA ALA A 18 19.64 -10.61 19.97
C ALA A 18 19.87 -9.74 18.72
N LEU A 19 21.13 -9.56 18.32
CA LEU A 19 21.45 -8.82 17.09
C LEU A 19 20.89 -9.51 15.84
N ALA A 20 21.04 -10.82 15.72
CA ALA A 20 20.49 -11.59 14.60
C ALA A 20 18.94 -11.45 14.53
N SER A 21 18.25 -11.51 15.67
CA SER A 21 16.80 -11.36 15.74
C SER A 21 16.32 -9.97 15.29
N ILE A 22 17.07 -8.90 15.61
CA ILE A 22 16.74 -7.54 15.18
C ILE A 22 16.88 -7.41 13.65
N PHE A 23 17.96 -7.93 13.08
CA PHE A 23 18.18 -7.84 11.63
C PHE A 23 17.15 -8.59 10.83
N TRP A 24 16.81 -9.81 11.19
CA TRP A 24 15.84 -10.64 10.45
C TRP A 24 14.39 -10.28 10.78
N GLY A 25 14.11 -9.86 12.01
CA GLY A 25 12.77 -9.48 12.43
C GLY A 25 12.27 -8.20 11.77
N ALA A 26 13.13 -7.21 11.56
CA ALA A 26 12.76 -5.94 10.94
C ALA A 26 12.28 -6.13 9.48
N GLU A 27 12.96 -6.97 8.71
CA GLU A 27 12.61 -7.22 7.31
C GLU A 27 11.26 -7.95 7.17
N ALA A 28 11.04 -8.99 7.99
CA ALA A 28 9.78 -9.72 8.01
C ALA A 28 8.60 -8.85 8.47
N PHE A 29 8.84 -7.94 9.43
CA PHE A 29 7.80 -7.02 9.90
C PHE A 29 7.41 -6.00 8.83
N THR A 30 8.36 -5.46 8.09
CA THR A 30 8.13 -4.49 7.01
C THR A 30 7.33 -5.15 5.88
N GLU A 31 7.67 -6.36 5.49
CA GLU A 31 6.92 -7.10 4.47
C GLU A 31 5.50 -7.41 4.93
N GLY A 32 5.31 -7.86 6.17
CA GLY A 32 4.01 -8.15 6.75
C GLY A 32 3.11 -6.92 6.81
N SER A 33 3.64 -5.78 7.22
CA SER A 33 2.89 -4.52 7.29
C SER A 33 2.48 -4.00 5.90
N ALA A 34 3.36 -4.08 4.90
CA ALA A 34 3.06 -3.68 3.53
C ALA A 34 1.98 -4.58 2.90
N ARG A 35 2.02 -5.89 3.14
CA ARG A 35 0.98 -6.83 2.71
C ARG A 35 -0.38 -6.51 3.35
N ALA A 36 -0.40 -6.27 4.66
CA ALA A 36 -1.62 -5.93 5.39
C ALA A 36 -2.23 -4.62 4.88
N TYR A 37 -1.41 -3.60 4.67
CA TYR A 37 -1.84 -2.31 4.13
C TYR A 37 -2.43 -2.44 2.72
N TYR A 38 -1.78 -3.20 1.85
CA TYR A 38 -2.28 -3.46 0.50
C TYR A 38 -3.61 -4.22 0.52
N ALA A 39 -3.71 -5.29 1.30
CA ALA A 39 -4.95 -6.05 1.45
C ALA A 39 -6.10 -5.19 1.99
N GLN A 40 -5.82 -4.35 2.99
CA GLN A 40 -6.80 -3.40 3.52
C GLN A 40 -7.27 -2.41 2.45
N SER A 41 -6.36 -1.89 1.63
CA SER A 41 -6.70 -0.96 0.55
C SER A 41 -7.60 -1.61 -0.51
N ILE A 42 -7.31 -2.85 -0.93
CA ILE A 42 -8.14 -3.60 -1.87
C ILE A 42 -9.54 -3.87 -1.28
N ASN A 43 -9.62 -4.30 -0.03
CA ASN A 43 -10.90 -4.54 0.63
C ASN A 43 -11.74 -3.26 0.74
N SER A 44 -11.11 -2.13 1.06
CA SER A 44 -11.79 -0.83 1.10
C SER A 44 -12.26 -0.40 -0.29
N ALA A 45 -11.46 -0.59 -1.34
CA ALA A 45 -11.85 -0.31 -2.71
C ALA A 45 -13.08 -1.14 -3.12
N ALA A 46 -13.06 -2.44 -2.85
CA ALA A 46 -14.20 -3.32 -3.16
C ALA A 46 -15.50 -2.91 -2.44
N GLN A 47 -15.40 -2.41 -1.20
CA GLN A 47 -16.55 -1.87 -0.47
C GLN A 47 -17.11 -0.61 -1.13
N ILE A 48 -16.24 0.32 -1.55
CA ILE A 48 -16.67 1.55 -2.26
C ILE A 48 -17.33 1.20 -3.59
N GLU A 49 -16.72 0.32 -4.38
CA GLU A 49 -17.28 -0.13 -5.65
C GLU A 49 -18.64 -0.82 -5.48
N GLY A 50 -18.76 -1.70 -4.48
CA GLY A 50 -20.02 -2.33 -4.14
C GLY A 50 -21.11 -1.33 -3.75
N ALA A 51 -20.77 -0.32 -2.94
CA ALA A 51 -21.69 0.75 -2.57
C ALA A 51 -22.12 1.60 -3.77
N MET A 52 -21.21 1.90 -4.68
CA MET A 52 -21.53 2.62 -5.93
C MET A 52 -22.46 1.81 -6.84
N GLN A 53 -22.26 0.49 -6.95
CA GLN A 53 -23.13 -0.38 -7.73
C GLN A 53 -24.54 -0.46 -7.14
N LEU A 54 -24.68 -0.56 -5.82
CA LEU A 54 -25.98 -0.52 -5.15
C LEU A 54 -26.67 0.81 -5.38
N TYR A 55 -25.97 1.92 -5.24
CA TYR A 55 -26.52 3.25 -5.56
C TYR A 55 -27.02 3.33 -6.99
N TYR A 56 -26.24 2.81 -7.95
CA TYR A 56 -26.64 2.79 -9.36
C TYR A 56 -27.88 1.93 -9.62
N GLN A 57 -28.00 0.78 -8.94
CA GLN A 57 -29.19 -0.08 -9.05
C GLN A 57 -30.46 0.60 -8.55
N ASP A 58 -30.36 1.35 -7.45
CA ASP A 58 -31.52 2.02 -6.85
C ASP A 58 -31.94 3.29 -7.59
N HIS A 59 -30.97 4.03 -8.15
CA HIS A 59 -31.22 5.35 -8.74
C HIS A 59 -31.13 5.38 -10.28
N ALA A 60 -30.69 4.27 -10.91
CA ALA A 60 -30.40 4.15 -12.35
C ALA A 60 -29.46 5.26 -12.90
N LYS A 61 -28.64 5.84 -12.02
CA LYS A 61 -27.65 6.89 -12.32
C LYS A 61 -26.49 6.81 -11.35
N ASN A 62 -25.31 7.26 -11.80
CA ASN A 62 -24.16 7.41 -10.91
C ASN A 62 -24.33 8.60 -9.95
N PRO A 63 -23.68 8.57 -8.78
CA PRO A 63 -23.60 9.73 -7.90
C PRO A 63 -23.03 10.93 -8.67
N ALA A 64 -23.55 12.13 -8.39
CA ALA A 64 -23.06 13.34 -9.04
C ALA A 64 -21.79 13.90 -8.33
N SER A 65 -21.61 13.52 -7.08
CA SER A 65 -20.48 13.92 -6.24
C SER A 65 -19.20 13.16 -6.63
N GLN A 66 -18.06 13.66 -6.20
CA GLN A 66 -16.74 13.05 -6.42
C GLN A 66 -15.96 12.99 -5.10
N ASP A 67 -14.97 12.11 -5.04
CA ASP A 67 -14.01 11.98 -3.95
C ASP A 67 -14.69 11.82 -2.57
N MET A 68 -14.27 12.60 -1.58
CA MET A 68 -14.79 12.53 -0.22
C MET A 68 -16.29 12.90 -0.15
N ALA A 69 -16.77 13.82 -1.00
CA ALA A 69 -18.19 14.18 -1.05
C ALA A 69 -19.05 12.99 -1.49
N LEU A 70 -18.57 12.20 -2.44
CA LEU A 70 -19.24 10.98 -2.89
C LEU A 70 -19.27 9.93 -1.77
N LEU A 71 -18.17 9.73 -1.05
CA LEU A 71 -18.12 8.80 0.07
C LEU A 71 -19.08 9.20 1.20
N MET A 72 -19.18 10.49 1.49
CA MET A 72 -20.14 11.03 2.44
C MET A 72 -21.60 10.83 1.97
N GLU A 73 -21.88 11.00 0.68
CA GLU A 73 -23.20 10.75 0.09
C GLU A 73 -23.59 9.27 0.26
N LEU A 74 -22.71 8.34 -0.12
CA LEU A 74 -22.94 6.90 0.03
C LEU A 74 -23.10 6.49 1.51
N TYR A 75 -22.34 7.09 2.42
CA TYR A 75 -22.46 6.85 3.85
C TYR A 75 -23.80 7.38 4.41
N SER A 76 -24.21 8.59 4.05
CA SER A 76 -25.46 9.19 4.50
C SER A 76 -26.69 8.41 4.04
N MET A 77 -26.62 7.85 2.85
CA MET A 77 -27.66 6.99 2.25
C MET A 77 -27.59 5.53 2.70
N LYS A 78 -26.63 5.18 3.57
CA LYS A 78 -26.43 3.83 4.14
C LYS A 78 -26.01 2.74 3.12
N TYR A 79 -25.49 3.12 1.97
CA TYR A 79 -24.83 2.18 1.04
C TYR A 79 -23.44 1.79 1.52
N LEU A 80 -22.79 2.68 2.27
CA LEU A 80 -21.49 2.44 2.88
C LEU A 80 -21.66 2.47 4.42
N LYS A 81 -21.15 1.46 5.10
CA LYS A 81 -21.26 1.36 6.56
C LYS A 81 -20.34 2.35 7.27
N ASP A 82 -19.11 2.46 6.80
CA ASP A 82 -18.08 3.32 7.35
C ASP A 82 -17.28 3.93 6.20
N ILE A 83 -16.81 5.17 6.35
CA ILE A 83 -15.97 5.80 5.34
C ILE A 83 -14.54 5.24 5.48
N PRO A 84 -13.98 4.58 4.45
CA PRO A 84 -12.64 4.02 4.52
C PRO A 84 -11.57 5.10 4.71
N ILE A 85 -10.61 4.82 5.60
CA ILE A 85 -9.52 5.74 5.91
C ILE A 85 -8.60 5.90 4.69
N GLY A 86 -8.26 7.13 4.35
CA GLY A 86 -7.33 7.50 3.29
C GLY A 86 -7.87 8.56 2.35
N ASP A 87 -7.00 9.10 1.51
CA ASP A 87 -7.36 10.09 0.49
C ASP A 87 -7.86 9.38 -0.78
N TRP A 88 -9.12 8.92 -0.74
CA TRP A 88 -9.73 8.24 -1.86
C TRP A 88 -10.16 9.22 -2.94
N LYS A 89 -9.74 8.96 -4.17
CA LYS A 89 -10.19 9.65 -5.38
C LYS A 89 -11.20 8.78 -6.10
N VAL A 90 -12.45 9.17 -6.01
CA VAL A 90 -13.58 8.39 -6.50
C VAL A 90 -14.36 9.20 -7.53
N GLN A 91 -14.47 8.63 -8.72
CA GLN A 91 -15.28 9.17 -9.81
C GLN A 91 -16.06 8.02 -10.45
N PRO A 92 -17.21 8.28 -11.08
CA PRO A 92 -17.92 7.24 -11.82
C PRO A 92 -16.99 6.57 -12.85
N GLY A 93 -16.74 5.27 -12.69
CA GLY A 93 -15.85 4.49 -13.55
C GLY A 93 -14.36 4.56 -13.22
N SER A 94 -13.96 5.29 -12.18
CA SER A 94 -12.57 5.36 -11.73
C SER A 94 -12.50 5.45 -10.21
N LEU A 95 -11.75 4.54 -9.63
CA LEU A 95 -11.47 4.51 -8.20
C LEU A 95 -9.97 4.29 -7.99
N TYR A 96 -9.32 5.20 -7.30
CA TYR A 96 -7.94 5.01 -6.88
C TYR A 96 -7.67 5.66 -5.53
N LYS A 97 -6.72 5.12 -4.82
CA LYS A 97 -6.20 5.68 -3.58
C LYS A 97 -4.74 6.05 -3.83
N PRO A 98 -4.36 7.31 -3.66
CA PRO A 98 -2.96 7.67 -3.61
C PRO A 98 -2.31 6.90 -2.45
N ILE A 99 -1.37 6.02 -2.76
CA ILE A 99 -0.61 5.33 -1.75
C ILE A 99 0.63 6.17 -1.50
N GLU A 100 0.68 6.86 -0.37
CA GLU A 100 1.90 7.47 0.10
C GLU A 100 2.91 6.36 0.39
N VAL A 101 3.83 6.18 -0.53
CA VAL A 101 4.92 5.25 -0.35
C VAL A 101 5.96 5.91 0.53
N GLN A 102 5.93 5.56 1.82
CA GLN A 102 6.87 6.09 2.81
C GLN A 102 8.32 5.68 2.54
N SER A 103 8.55 4.63 1.76
CA SER A 103 9.89 4.20 1.35
C SER A 103 9.86 3.42 0.04
N VAL A 104 10.98 3.43 -0.68
CA VAL A 104 11.19 2.62 -1.90
C VAL A 104 11.00 1.12 -1.62
N ASP A 105 11.40 0.66 -0.43
CA ASP A 105 11.23 -0.73 -0.03
C ASP A 105 9.75 -1.13 0.11
N ASN A 106 8.93 -0.27 0.72
CA ASN A 106 7.49 -0.51 0.82
C ASN A 106 6.83 -0.57 -0.56
N CYS A 107 7.18 0.34 -1.47
CA CYS A 107 6.72 0.34 -2.84
C CYS A 107 7.09 -0.98 -3.55
N ARG A 108 8.35 -1.39 -3.46
CA ARG A 108 8.85 -2.63 -4.04
C ARG A 108 8.09 -3.85 -3.51
N ILE A 109 7.89 -3.91 -2.20
CA ILE A 109 7.16 -5.01 -1.56
C ILE A 109 5.70 -5.04 -2.03
N MET A 110 5.04 -3.90 -2.07
CA MET A 110 3.65 -3.80 -2.53
C MET A 110 3.49 -4.26 -3.98
N ASN A 111 4.37 -3.82 -4.87
CA ASN A 111 4.35 -4.23 -6.28
C ASN A 111 4.56 -5.74 -6.41
N ARG A 112 5.49 -6.32 -5.64
CA ARG A 112 5.71 -7.77 -5.60
C ARG A 112 4.49 -8.52 -5.08
N VAL A 113 3.87 -8.06 -4.00
CA VAL A 113 2.68 -8.68 -3.42
C VAL A 113 1.48 -8.61 -4.36
N ALA A 114 1.38 -7.55 -5.15
CA ALA A 114 0.37 -7.41 -6.20
C ALA A 114 0.63 -8.30 -7.43
N GLY A 115 1.75 -9.04 -7.46
CA GLY A 115 2.08 -9.98 -8.53
C GLY A 115 2.84 -9.37 -9.71
N TYR A 116 3.34 -8.14 -9.57
CA TYR A 116 4.14 -7.50 -10.62
C TYR A 116 5.62 -7.91 -10.53
N ASP A 117 6.23 -8.09 -11.69
CA ASP A 117 7.65 -8.43 -11.78
C ASP A 117 8.52 -7.18 -11.63
N ILE A 118 9.01 -6.97 -10.42
CA ILE A 118 9.85 -5.82 -10.07
C ILE A 118 11.20 -5.81 -10.81
N SER A 119 11.63 -6.92 -11.44
CA SER A 119 12.86 -6.99 -12.22
C SER A 119 12.76 -6.23 -13.55
N THR A 120 11.54 -5.97 -14.02
CA THR A 120 11.29 -5.17 -15.23
C THR A 120 11.51 -3.67 -15.02
N VAL A 121 11.53 -3.23 -13.76
CA VAL A 121 11.82 -1.83 -13.40
C VAL A 121 13.32 -1.57 -13.53
N PRO A 122 13.75 -0.49 -14.23
CA PRO A 122 15.15 -0.15 -14.34
C PRO A 122 15.85 -0.11 -12.98
N SER A 123 17.09 -0.63 -12.93
CA SER A 123 17.83 -0.83 -11.67
C SER A 123 18.02 0.46 -10.84
N GLN A 124 18.06 1.60 -11.51
CA GLN A 124 18.14 2.92 -10.87
C GLN A 124 16.95 3.22 -9.94
N TYR A 125 15.82 2.56 -10.13
CA TYR A 125 14.61 2.76 -9.34
C TYR A 125 14.36 1.66 -8.28
N ASN A 126 15.29 0.74 -8.13
CA ASN A 126 15.24 -0.32 -7.10
C ASN A 126 13.89 -1.11 -7.04
N GLY A 127 13.29 -1.37 -8.20
CA GLY A 127 12.02 -2.10 -8.27
C GLY A 127 10.76 -1.31 -7.89
N CYS A 128 10.89 0.01 -7.75
CA CYS A 128 9.77 0.93 -7.55
C CYS A 128 9.73 1.93 -8.71
N PRO A 129 8.78 1.83 -9.65
CA PRO A 129 8.74 2.72 -10.80
C PRO A 129 8.53 4.19 -10.41
N PRO A 130 8.98 5.15 -11.22
CA PRO A 130 8.76 6.55 -10.96
C PRO A 130 7.27 6.93 -11.11
N CYS A 131 6.79 7.82 -10.23
CA CYS A 131 5.48 8.43 -10.38
C CYS A 131 5.54 9.59 -11.37
N ASN A 132 4.50 9.76 -12.18
CA ASN A 132 4.31 10.94 -13.03
C ASN A 132 3.35 11.92 -12.34
N GLY A 133 3.68 13.20 -12.34
CA GLY A 133 2.82 14.27 -11.84
C GLY A 133 3.26 14.90 -10.52
N ALA A 134 2.61 16.01 -10.16
CA ALA A 134 2.83 16.70 -8.89
C ALA A 134 2.37 15.84 -7.70
N ALA A 135 2.93 16.08 -6.53
CA ALA A 135 2.54 15.41 -5.29
C ALA A 135 1.01 15.41 -5.13
N GLY A 136 0.40 14.21 -5.08
CA GLY A 136 -1.06 14.04 -4.99
C GLY A 136 -1.77 13.61 -6.27
N THR A 137 -1.10 13.66 -7.44
CA THR A 137 -1.61 13.09 -8.70
C THR A 137 -0.70 11.94 -9.13
N GLN A 138 -0.87 10.79 -8.51
CA GLN A 138 -0.03 9.62 -8.78
C GLN A 138 -0.42 8.98 -10.11
N GLN A 139 0.19 9.43 -11.19
CA GLN A 139 0.23 8.69 -12.45
C GLN A 139 1.63 8.14 -12.67
N LEU A 140 1.72 6.90 -13.08
CA LEU A 140 2.98 6.27 -13.46
C LEU A 140 3.54 6.93 -14.73
N THR A 141 4.85 7.18 -14.77
CA THR A 141 5.53 7.88 -15.88
C THR A 141 5.40 7.15 -17.22
N ASP A 142 5.20 5.86 -17.19
CA ASP A 142 4.97 5.04 -18.37
C ASP A 142 3.67 4.27 -18.18
N ALA A 143 2.57 4.90 -18.60
CA ALA A 143 1.22 4.41 -18.34
C ALA A 143 0.94 3.02 -18.94
N GLU A 144 1.67 2.62 -19.98
CA GLU A 144 1.49 1.30 -20.60
C GLU A 144 2.32 0.22 -19.89
N THR A 145 3.57 0.51 -19.55
CA THR A 145 4.47 -0.49 -18.93
C THR A 145 4.14 -0.77 -17.47
N PHE A 146 3.71 0.26 -16.71
CA PHE A 146 3.46 0.16 -15.28
C PHE A 146 1.99 0.34 -14.92
N LYS A 147 1.09 0.17 -15.88
CA LYS A 147 -0.35 0.29 -15.66
C LYS A 147 -0.85 -0.73 -14.64
N GLY A 148 -1.54 -0.23 -13.63
CA GLY A 148 -2.13 -1.05 -12.56
C GLY A 148 -1.17 -1.38 -11.41
N TRP A 149 0.08 -0.91 -11.45
CA TRP A 149 1.00 -1.10 -10.34
C TRP A 149 0.55 -0.27 -9.13
N PRO A 150 0.51 -0.88 -7.91
CA PRO A 150 0.00 -0.19 -6.73
C PRO A 150 0.99 0.81 -6.13
N GLY A 151 2.26 0.74 -6.47
CA GLY A 151 3.29 1.59 -5.88
C GLY A 151 4.19 2.25 -6.93
N CYS A 152 4.50 3.54 -6.71
CA CYS A 152 5.49 4.30 -7.45
C CYS A 152 6.24 5.24 -6.50
N GLN A 153 7.40 5.77 -6.92
CA GLN A 153 8.21 6.71 -6.14
C GLN A 153 8.29 8.08 -6.82
N PHE A 154 8.26 9.14 -6.04
CA PHE A 154 8.54 10.47 -6.55
C PHE A 154 10.04 10.66 -6.68
N ILE A 155 10.47 11.08 -7.85
CA ILE A 155 11.84 11.48 -8.12
C ILE A 155 11.85 13.00 -8.13
N PRO A 156 12.63 13.62 -7.24
CA PRO A 156 12.72 15.09 -7.13
C PRO A 156 13.33 15.73 -8.40
#